data_57dc679bba6ed5ee2bcc7a4b4aef6436
#
_entry.id   57dc679bba6ed5ee2bcc7a4b4aef6436
#
_cell.length_a   1.000
_cell.length_b   1.000
_cell.length_c   1.000
_cell.angle_alpha   90.00
_cell.angle_beta   90.00
_cell.angle_gamma   90.00
#
_symmetry.space_group_name_H-M   'P 1'
#
loop_
_entity.id
_entity.type
_entity.pdbx_description
1 polymer ?
#
loop_
_entity_poly.entity_id
_entity_poly.type
_entity_poly.pdbx_seq_one_letter_code
_entity_poly.pdbx_strand_id
1 'polypeptide(L)'
;MSVTGYDVRLRPAQPATPAADAFMIHHSDIGNGLELAYVREGVGGYPLLLIHGYPETKRIWWRNIEALVAAGFEVIVPDLRGHGDSDLSESDTYDLVTYSRDLYALVHDVLGHEHVGVIGGDVGGVVAVDMVHRFEGFVDALCFFDTVPPMVIDAYVAAGIDIGSIKAIADGPTGDYRRRQGGEPDVLAAELNSPALRRAWVAAMYGPRLWASPGTFSDADIDFMTEPWADEARLRAGWAVYQLGYGRAAEEFPILDRAVDVPTLLFYGADDQVVGPDFLHCCEVAFTNRVGPLVLAGAGHFLQWERADIFNPTVSMFFHSIASKV
;
A
#
# COMPACT_ATOMS: atom_id res chain seq x y z
N MET A 1 0.66 25.78 6.15
CA MET A 1 1.13 26.65 5.03
C MET A 1 0.68 25.97 3.74
N SER A 2 -0.18 26.63 2.96
CA SER A 2 -0.57 26.09 1.65
C SER A 2 0.67 26.06 0.74
N VAL A 3 1.07 24.87 0.27
CA VAL A 3 2.10 24.71 -0.78
C VAL A 3 1.45 25.05 -2.12
N THR A 4 0.97 26.28 -2.24
CA THR A 4 0.46 26.83 -3.50
C THR A 4 1.64 27.32 -4.31
N GLY A 5 2.07 26.53 -5.29
CA GLY A 5 3.15 26.94 -6.20
C GLY A 5 3.66 25.85 -7.13
N TYR A 6 3.15 24.62 -7.04
CA TYR A 6 3.50 23.58 -8.00
C TYR A 6 2.82 23.91 -9.36
N ASP A 7 3.66 24.13 -10.37
CA ASP A 7 3.17 24.26 -11.74
C ASP A 7 2.88 22.85 -12.30
N VAL A 8 1.60 22.50 -12.40
CA VAL A 8 1.14 21.20 -12.95
C VAL A 8 1.75 20.91 -14.33
N ARG A 9 2.16 21.95 -15.06
CA ARG A 9 2.84 21.83 -16.36
C ARG A 9 4.25 21.21 -16.27
N LEU A 10 4.85 21.19 -15.08
CA LEU A 10 6.16 20.54 -14.85
C LEU A 10 6.05 19.05 -14.57
N ARG A 11 4.83 18.52 -14.39
CA ARG A 11 4.63 17.08 -14.29
C ARG A 11 4.75 16.46 -15.69
N PRO A 12 5.53 15.38 -15.87
CA PRO A 12 5.57 14.70 -17.15
C PRO A 12 4.19 14.14 -17.53
N ALA A 13 3.94 13.99 -18.82
CA ALA A 13 2.75 13.30 -19.29
C ALA A 13 2.72 11.90 -18.69
N GLN A 14 1.54 11.47 -18.22
CA GLN A 14 1.39 10.12 -17.71
C GLN A 14 1.64 9.11 -18.84
N PRO A 15 2.36 8.01 -18.60
CA PRO A 15 2.50 6.94 -19.57
C PRO A 15 1.14 6.32 -19.90
N ALA A 16 1.05 5.64 -21.02
CA ALA A 16 -0.15 4.87 -21.38
C ALA A 16 -0.46 3.82 -20.31
N THR A 17 -1.74 3.49 -20.16
CA THR A 17 -2.18 2.41 -19.27
C THR A 17 -1.53 1.10 -19.69
N PRO A 18 -0.84 0.38 -18.81
CA PRO A 18 -0.25 -0.91 -19.12
C PRO A 18 -1.31 -1.96 -19.48
N ALA A 19 -0.95 -2.95 -20.28
CA ALA A 19 -1.81 -4.12 -20.51
C ALA A 19 -1.94 -4.95 -19.21
N ALA A 20 -3.12 -5.51 -18.97
CA ALA A 20 -3.35 -6.33 -17.77
C ALA A 20 -2.48 -7.61 -17.76
N ASP A 21 -2.17 -8.13 -18.93
CA ASP A 21 -1.33 -9.32 -19.18
C ASP A 21 0.14 -8.97 -19.46
N ALA A 22 0.59 -7.76 -19.11
CA ALA A 22 1.99 -7.34 -19.30
C ALA A 22 2.99 -8.21 -18.53
N PHE A 23 2.58 -8.83 -17.43
CA PHE A 23 3.41 -9.69 -16.59
C PHE A 23 2.76 -11.05 -16.39
N MET A 24 3.61 -12.08 -16.23
CA MET A 24 3.14 -13.43 -15.88
C MET A 24 2.65 -13.44 -14.43
N ILE A 25 1.44 -13.96 -14.23
CA ILE A 25 0.88 -14.18 -12.90
C ILE A 25 1.23 -15.60 -12.46
N HIS A 26 1.94 -15.70 -11.35
CA HIS A 26 2.24 -16.95 -10.66
C HIS A 26 1.20 -17.19 -9.56
N HIS A 27 0.95 -18.45 -9.26
CA HIS A 27 0.11 -18.87 -8.13
C HIS A 27 0.89 -19.85 -7.28
N SER A 28 0.86 -19.69 -5.96
CA SER A 28 1.51 -20.61 -5.04
C SER A 28 0.66 -20.80 -3.79
N ASP A 29 0.50 -22.06 -3.40
CA ASP A 29 -0.04 -22.42 -2.08
C ASP A 29 0.98 -21.97 -1.01
N ILE A 30 0.53 -21.12 -0.09
CA ILE A 30 1.34 -20.61 1.02
C ILE A 30 1.14 -21.42 2.30
N GLY A 31 0.55 -22.61 2.20
CA GLY A 31 0.07 -23.43 3.28
C GLY A 31 -1.42 -23.20 3.56
N ASN A 32 -2.03 -24.16 4.22
CA ASN A 32 -3.46 -24.11 4.55
C ASN A 32 -4.41 -24.11 3.35
N GLY A 33 -3.95 -24.46 2.14
CA GLY A 33 -4.76 -24.52 0.93
C GLY A 33 -5.19 -23.15 0.40
N LEU A 34 -4.45 -22.09 0.72
CA LEU A 34 -4.68 -20.74 0.20
C LEU A 34 -3.59 -20.40 -0.82
N GLU A 35 -3.98 -20.09 -2.05
CA GLU A 35 -3.07 -19.64 -3.09
C GLU A 35 -3.01 -18.11 -3.15
N LEU A 36 -1.78 -17.57 -3.12
CA LEU A 36 -1.54 -16.18 -3.48
C LEU A 36 -1.13 -16.08 -4.95
N ALA A 37 -1.73 -15.13 -5.65
CA ALA A 37 -1.36 -14.71 -6.98
C ALA A 37 -0.32 -13.58 -6.90
N TYR A 38 0.76 -13.67 -7.67
CA TYR A 38 1.82 -12.66 -7.65
C TYR A 38 2.54 -12.56 -9.01
N VAL A 39 3.15 -11.40 -9.25
CA VAL A 39 4.17 -11.23 -10.30
C VAL A 39 5.54 -11.45 -9.66
N ARG A 40 6.46 -12.11 -10.39
CA ARG A 40 7.86 -12.30 -10.00
C ARG A 40 8.76 -12.08 -11.21
N GLU A 41 9.52 -11.00 -11.20
CA GLU A 41 10.40 -10.64 -12.31
C GLU A 41 11.82 -10.34 -11.78
N GLY A 42 12.82 -10.47 -12.64
CA GLY A 42 14.22 -10.18 -12.28
C GLY A 42 14.84 -11.19 -11.31
N VAL A 43 14.43 -12.45 -11.37
CA VAL A 43 14.91 -13.53 -10.50
C VAL A 43 16.43 -13.58 -10.39
N GLY A 44 16.93 -13.59 -9.15
CA GLY A 44 18.36 -13.60 -8.84
C GLY A 44 18.94 -12.21 -8.50
N GLY A 45 18.13 -11.15 -8.61
CA GLY A 45 18.42 -9.85 -8.03
C GLY A 45 18.17 -9.81 -6.52
N TYR A 46 18.50 -8.67 -5.87
CA TYR A 46 18.09 -8.44 -4.48
C TYR A 46 16.55 -8.36 -4.41
N PRO A 47 15.89 -9.14 -3.52
CA PRO A 47 14.43 -9.26 -3.52
C PRO A 47 13.77 -7.99 -2.95
N LEU A 48 12.79 -7.49 -3.68
CA LEU A 48 11.89 -6.41 -3.28
C LEU A 48 10.45 -6.92 -3.27
N LEU A 49 9.80 -6.89 -2.11
CA LEU A 49 8.38 -7.17 -1.93
C LEU A 49 7.59 -5.88 -2.00
N LEU A 50 6.67 -5.77 -2.96
CA LEU A 50 5.82 -4.61 -3.18
C LEU A 50 4.39 -4.93 -2.71
N ILE A 51 3.96 -4.28 -1.63
CA ILE A 51 2.68 -4.56 -0.98
C ILE A 51 1.68 -3.46 -1.33
N HIS A 52 0.56 -3.84 -1.93
CA HIS A 52 -0.52 -2.90 -2.26
C HIS A 52 -1.41 -2.61 -1.04
N GLY A 53 -2.21 -1.54 -1.14
CA GLY A 53 -3.21 -1.17 -0.15
C GLY A 53 -4.65 -1.36 -0.64
N TYR A 54 -5.54 -0.46 -0.21
CA TYR A 54 -6.93 -0.41 -0.63
C TYR A 54 -7.23 0.98 -1.27
N PRO A 55 -7.98 1.06 -2.38
CA PRO A 55 -8.60 -0.03 -3.14
C PRO A 55 -7.71 -0.53 -4.28
N GLU A 56 -6.57 -1.04 -3.94
CA GLU A 56 -5.54 -1.47 -4.87
C GLU A 56 -5.52 -3.00 -5.04
N THR A 57 -4.82 -3.45 -6.05
CA THR A 57 -4.34 -4.82 -6.24
C THR A 57 -2.88 -4.72 -6.68
N LYS A 58 -2.21 -5.84 -6.93
CA LYS A 58 -0.85 -5.85 -7.52
C LYS A 58 -0.71 -4.92 -8.73
N ARG A 59 -1.79 -4.62 -9.45
CA ARG A 59 -1.81 -3.76 -10.65
C ARG A 59 -1.31 -2.32 -10.39
N ILE A 60 -1.39 -1.82 -9.15
CA ILE A 60 -0.88 -0.49 -8.82
C ILE A 60 0.62 -0.35 -9.07
N TRP A 61 1.33 -1.48 -9.08
CA TRP A 61 2.77 -1.55 -9.25
C TRP A 61 3.25 -1.71 -10.70
N TRP A 62 2.33 -1.82 -11.69
CA TRP A 62 2.68 -2.06 -13.10
C TRP A 62 3.63 -1.03 -13.70
N ARG A 63 3.61 0.22 -13.21
CA ARG A 63 4.55 1.28 -13.63
C ARG A 63 5.91 1.21 -12.94
N ASN A 64 6.09 0.29 -12.00
CA ASN A 64 7.29 0.18 -11.17
C ASN A 64 8.13 -1.06 -11.51
N ILE A 65 7.48 -2.17 -11.87
CA ILE A 65 8.11 -3.48 -12.03
C ILE A 65 9.29 -3.42 -13.01
N GLU A 66 9.07 -3.02 -14.27
CA GLU A 66 10.13 -3.01 -15.29
C GLU A 66 11.32 -2.11 -14.90
N ALA A 67 11.05 -0.97 -14.28
CA ALA A 67 12.09 -0.04 -13.87
C ALA A 67 12.97 -0.61 -12.75
N LEU A 68 12.36 -1.29 -11.78
CA LEU A 68 13.08 -1.92 -10.66
C LEU A 68 13.85 -3.16 -11.14
N VAL A 69 13.27 -3.96 -12.05
CA VAL A 69 13.98 -5.09 -12.69
C VAL A 69 15.18 -4.60 -13.50
N ALA A 70 15.00 -3.54 -14.30
CA ALA A 70 16.10 -2.94 -15.06
C ALA A 70 17.20 -2.37 -14.16
N ALA A 71 16.86 -2.00 -12.93
CA ALA A 71 17.83 -1.62 -11.90
C ALA A 71 18.49 -2.82 -11.20
N GLY A 72 18.16 -4.06 -11.54
CA GLY A 72 18.83 -5.28 -11.06
C GLY A 72 18.18 -5.90 -9.81
N PHE A 73 16.95 -5.54 -9.48
CA PHE A 73 16.18 -6.14 -8.39
C PHE A 73 15.35 -7.33 -8.86
N GLU A 74 15.13 -8.28 -7.97
CA GLU A 74 14.05 -9.23 -8.08
C GLU A 74 12.80 -8.59 -7.47
N VAL A 75 11.72 -8.49 -8.24
CA VAL A 75 10.49 -7.77 -7.85
C VAL A 75 9.37 -8.78 -7.65
N ILE A 76 8.83 -8.83 -6.43
CA ILE A 76 7.76 -9.74 -6.00
C ILE A 76 6.54 -8.89 -5.66
N VAL A 77 5.44 -9.06 -6.41
CA VAL A 77 4.25 -8.20 -6.32
C VAL A 77 3.01 -9.06 -6.14
N PRO A 78 2.66 -9.44 -4.90
CA PRO A 78 1.48 -10.24 -4.62
C PRO A 78 0.19 -9.42 -4.65
N ASP A 79 -0.93 -10.09 -4.92
CA ASP A 79 -2.23 -9.69 -4.39
C ASP A 79 -2.36 -10.22 -2.96
N LEU A 80 -2.79 -9.39 -2.04
CA LEU A 80 -3.18 -9.85 -0.70
C LEU A 80 -4.35 -10.83 -0.80
N ARG A 81 -4.50 -11.76 0.16
CA ARG A 81 -5.66 -12.66 0.17
C ARG A 81 -6.96 -11.88 0.02
N GLY A 82 -7.88 -12.39 -0.77
CA GLY A 82 -9.15 -11.74 -1.05
C GLY A 82 -9.09 -10.62 -2.08
N HIS A 83 -7.90 -10.26 -2.59
CA HIS A 83 -7.71 -9.21 -3.58
C HIS A 83 -7.27 -9.80 -4.94
N GLY A 84 -7.56 -9.08 -6.00
CA GLY A 84 -7.08 -9.38 -7.35
C GLY A 84 -7.31 -10.84 -7.78
N ASP A 85 -6.25 -11.57 -8.03
CA ASP A 85 -6.27 -12.97 -8.47
C ASP A 85 -5.98 -13.96 -7.33
N SER A 86 -5.64 -13.51 -6.11
CA SER A 86 -5.45 -14.37 -4.94
C SER A 86 -6.76 -14.97 -4.43
N ASP A 87 -6.68 -16.09 -3.72
CA ASP A 87 -7.83 -16.78 -3.17
C ASP A 87 -8.58 -15.93 -2.13
N LEU A 88 -9.88 -16.19 -2.02
CA LEU A 88 -10.69 -15.76 -0.88
C LEU A 88 -10.39 -16.67 0.32
N SER A 89 -10.41 -16.10 1.51
CA SER A 89 -10.26 -16.87 2.75
C SER A 89 -11.51 -17.68 3.04
N GLU A 90 -11.38 -18.99 3.22
CA GLU A 90 -12.50 -19.86 3.65
C GLU A 90 -12.99 -19.52 5.07
N SER A 91 -12.10 -19.02 5.93
CA SER A 91 -12.42 -18.59 7.30
C SER A 91 -12.88 -17.15 7.40
N ASP A 92 -13.06 -16.45 6.27
CA ASP A 92 -13.39 -15.01 6.23
C ASP A 92 -12.39 -14.12 7.00
N THR A 93 -11.11 -14.54 7.07
CA THR A 93 -10.07 -13.81 7.79
C THR A 93 -9.27 -12.93 6.83
N TYR A 94 -9.37 -11.61 7.03
CA TYR A 94 -8.74 -10.57 6.21
C TYR A 94 -8.22 -9.44 7.12
N ASP A 95 -7.31 -9.75 8.02
CA ASP A 95 -6.68 -8.79 8.92
C ASP A 95 -5.20 -8.55 8.59
N LEU A 96 -4.65 -7.49 9.15
CA LEU A 96 -3.29 -7.01 8.86
C LEU A 96 -2.21 -8.03 9.24
N VAL A 97 -2.40 -8.76 10.36
CA VAL A 97 -1.45 -9.78 10.83
C VAL A 97 -1.46 -10.99 9.90
N THR A 98 -2.64 -11.38 9.46
CA THR A 98 -2.81 -12.46 8.50
C THR A 98 -2.12 -12.12 7.17
N TYR A 99 -2.26 -10.89 6.67
CA TYR A 99 -1.53 -10.43 5.49
C TYR A 99 0.00 -10.50 5.70
N SER A 100 0.49 -10.07 6.85
CA SER A 100 1.93 -10.16 7.17
C SER A 100 2.45 -11.60 7.12
N ARG A 101 1.68 -12.54 7.69
CA ARG A 101 2.03 -13.98 7.71
C ARG A 101 1.99 -14.61 6.34
N ASP A 102 0.99 -14.28 5.52
CA ASP A 102 0.89 -14.76 4.15
C ASP A 102 2.07 -14.32 3.30
N LEU A 103 2.44 -13.05 3.41
CA LEU A 103 3.56 -12.49 2.67
C LEU A 103 4.90 -13.07 3.13
N TYR A 104 5.07 -13.29 4.44
CA TYR A 104 6.23 -14.01 4.96
C TYR A 104 6.28 -15.43 4.39
N ALA A 105 5.19 -16.19 4.46
CA ALA A 105 5.14 -17.55 3.93
C ALA A 105 5.44 -17.57 2.42
N LEU A 106 4.89 -16.64 1.64
CA LEU A 106 5.19 -16.54 0.21
C LEU A 106 6.69 -16.28 -0.02
N VAL A 107 7.25 -15.25 0.60
CA VAL A 107 8.61 -14.78 0.29
C VAL A 107 9.66 -15.69 0.90
N HIS A 108 9.49 -16.10 2.15
CA HIS A 108 10.46 -16.91 2.88
C HIS A 108 10.27 -18.42 2.58
N ASP A 109 9.07 -18.97 2.84
CA ASP A 109 8.88 -20.42 2.82
C ASP A 109 8.72 -20.96 1.40
N VAL A 110 8.08 -20.21 0.49
CA VAL A 110 7.83 -20.64 -0.90
C VAL A 110 8.95 -20.21 -1.83
N LEU A 111 9.36 -18.93 -1.78
CA LEU A 111 10.35 -18.37 -2.70
C LEU A 111 11.79 -18.52 -2.19
N GLY A 112 12.00 -18.82 -0.90
CA GLY A 112 13.29 -19.16 -0.31
C GLY A 112 14.20 -17.97 0.00
N HIS A 113 13.63 -16.78 0.20
CA HIS A 113 14.41 -15.59 0.57
C HIS A 113 14.52 -15.45 2.09
N GLU A 114 15.74 -15.44 2.60
CA GLU A 114 16.06 -15.19 4.02
C GLU A 114 15.89 -13.71 4.42
N HIS A 115 16.00 -12.79 3.45
CA HIS A 115 15.97 -11.34 3.60
C HIS A 115 15.23 -10.68 2.46
N VAL A 116 14.60 -9.53 2.69
CA VAL A 116 13.84 -8.80 1.68
C VAL A 116 13.81 -7.28 1.96
N GLY A 117 13.87 -6.47 0.91
CA GLY A 117 13.44 -5.08 0.98
C GLY A 117 11.93 -4.99 0.79
N VAL A 118 11.24 -4.21 1.61
CA VAL A 118 9.78 -4.08 1.53
C VAL A 118 9.37 -2.67 1.11
N ILE A 119 8.37 -2.59 0.24
CA ILE A 119 7.82 -1.33 -0.27
C ILE A 119 6.30 -1.37 -0.08
N GLY A 120 5.73 -0.41 0.66
CA GLY A 120 4.29 -0.37 0.91
C GLY A 120 3.77 1.01 1.30
N GLY A 121 2.56 1.31 0.83
CA GLY A 121 1.74 2.44 1.22
C GLY A 121 0.36 1.97 1.67
N ASP A 122 -0.50 2.87 2.19
CA ASP A 122 -1.84 2.55 2.68
C ASP A 122 -1.85 1.30 3.59
N VAL A 123 -2.74 0.33 3.39
CA VAL A 123 -2.77 -0.95 4.12
C VAL A 123 -1.44 -1.70 4.00
N GLY A 124 -0.82 -1.68 2.81
CA GLY A 124 0.48 -2.32 2.57
C GLY A 124 1.60 -1.75 3.43
N GLY A 125 1.57 -0.46 3.74
CA GLY A 125 2.53 0.18 4.64
C GLY A 125 2.37 -0.31 6.09
N VAL A 126 1.12 -0.45 6.57
CA VAL A 126 0.85 -1.00 7.91
C VAL A 126 1.32 -2.45 8.03
N VAL A 127 1.05 -3.26 7.00
CA VAL A 127 1.52 -4.65 6.90
C VAL A 127 3.05 -4.71 6.92
N ALA A 128 3.72 -3.82 6.17
CA ALA A 128 5.17 -3.77 6.11
C ALA A 128 5.80 -3.44 7.49
N VAL A 129 5.22 -2.54 8.27
CA VAL A 129 5.68 -2.23 9.65
C VAL A 129 5.48 -3.44 10.57
N ASP A 130 4.33 -4.12 10.49
CA ASP A 130 4.11 -5.34 11.25
C ASP A 130 5.16 -6.42 10.89
N MET A 131 5.48 -6.59 9.60
CA MET A 131 6.51 -7.54 9.15
C MET A 131 7.89 -7.24 9.74
N VAL A 132 8.30 -5.95 9.80
CA VAL A 132 9.57 -5.53 10.41
C VAL A 132 9.66 -6.01 11.87
N HIS A 133 8.58 -5.85 12.62
CA HIS A 133 8.58 -6.17 14.06
C HIS A 133 8.26 -7.64 14.37
N ARG A 134 7.47 -8.29 13.52
CA ARG A 134 7.04 -9.67 13.71
C ARG A 134 8.08 -10.69 13.29
N PHE A 135 8.80 -10.43 12.21
CA PHE A 135 9.80 -11.33 11.62
C PHE A 135 11.19 -10.71 11.75
N GLU A 136 11.75 -10.76 12.96
CA GLU A 136 13.04 -10.14 13.28
C GLU A 136 14.15 -10.56 12.31
N GLY A 137 14.81 -9.57 11.70
CA GLY A 137 15.90 -9.78 10.75
C GLY A 137 15.47 -10.16 9.33
N PHE A 138 14.17 -10.30 9.05
CA PHE A 138 13.69 -10.65 7.71
C PHE A 138 13.62 -9.42 6.78
N VAL A 139 13.19 -8.27 7.29
CA VAL A 139 13.10 -7.04 6.52
C VAL A 139 14.38 -6.23 6.69
N ASP A 140 15.20 -6.14 5.63
CA ASP A 140 16.48 -5.38 5.65
C ASP A 140 16.28 -3.88 5.59
N ALA A 141 15.28 -3.43 4.83
CA ALA A 141 14.96 -2.03 4.64
C ALA A 141 13.52 -1.84 4.16
N LEU A 142 12.99 -0.65 4.39
CA LEU A 142 11.60 -0.30 4.11
C LEU A 142 11.51 0.94 3.22
N CYS A 143 10.58 0.95 2.25
CA CYS A 143 10.05 2.15 1.63
C CYS A 143 8.59 2.31 2.06
N PHE A 144 8.28 3.42 2.74
CA PHE A 144 7.01 3.63 3.43
C PHE A 144 6.40 4.97 3.03
N PHE A 145 5.11 5.00 2.71
CA PHE A 145 4.46 6.21 2.22
C PHE A 145 2.93 6.17 2.40
N ASP A 146 2.33 7.36 2.50
CA ASP A 146 0.88 7.64 2.42
C ASP A 146 -0.01 6.62 3.19
N THR A 147 0.32 6.40 4.46
CA THR A 147 -0.34 5.42 5.33
C THR A 147 -0.35 5.88 6.78
N VAL A 148 -0.88 5.04 7.67
CA VAL A 148 -0.85 5.30 9.12
C VAL A 148 0.56 5.06 9.66
N PRO A 149 1.24 6.05 10.24
CA PRO A 149 2.55 5.86 10.84
C PRO A 149 2.48 4.95 12.08
N PRO A 150 3.61 4.33 12.51
CA PRO A 150 3.66 3.59 13.76
C PRO A 150 3.10 4.41 14.94
N MET A 151 2.37 3.75 15.84
CA MET A 151 1.62 4.41 16.93
C MET A 151 2.47 4.57 18.21
N VAL A 152 3.62 5.22 18.09
CA VAL A 152 4.57 5.48 19.19
C VAL A 152 4.12 6.70 20.03
N ILE A 153 2.96 6.57 20.67
CA ILE A 153 2.20 7.67 21.28
C ILE A 153 3.03 8.50 22.25
N ASP A 154 3.79 7.84 23.15
CA ASP A 154 4.61 8.54 24.14
C ASP A 154 5.71 9.39 23.49
N ALA A 155 6.30 8.90 22.41
CA ALA A 155 7.31 9.61 21.65
C ALA A 155 6.69 10.81 20.91
N TYR A 156 5.49 10.66 20.36
CA TYR A 156 4.74 11.76 19.73
C TYR A 156 4.42 12.87 20.73
N VAL A 157 3.90 12.50 21.91
CA VAL A 157 3.64 13.47 23.00
C VAL A 157 4.91 14.19 23.41
N ALA A 158 6.02 13.47 23.60
CA ALA A 158 7.32 14.06 23.95
C ALA A 158 7.85 15.02 22.87
N ALA A 159 7.54 14.75 21.59
CA ALA A 159 7.87 15.61 20.45
C ALA A 159 6.89 16.77 20.24
N GLY A 160 5.82 16.88 21.05
CA GLY A 160 4.80 17.93 20.94
C GLY A 160 3.81 17.73 19.79
N ILE A 161 3.68 16.53 19.28
CA ILE A 161 2.71 16.20 18.23
C ILE A 161 1.33 16.01 18.86
N ASP A 162 0.31 16.69 18.30
CA ASP A 162 -1.07 16.53 18.74
C ASP A 162 -1.66 15.21 18.19
N ILE A 163 -1.84 14.23 19.07
CA ILE A 163 -2.41 12.92 18.72
C ILE A 163 -3.86 13.05 18.24
N GLY A 164 -4.58 14.08 18.64
CA GLY A 164 -5.93 14.38 18.14
C GLY A 164 -5.93 14.66 16.65
N SER A 165 -4.88 15.27 16.11
CA SER A 165 -4.74 15.53 14.67
C SER A 165 -4.58 14.23 13.84
N ILE A 166 -3.89 13.24 14.39
CA ILE A 166 -3.74 11.91 13.74
C ILE A 166 -5.10 11.21 13.58
N LYS A 167 -6.00 11.37 14.57
CA LYS A 167 -7.37 10.85 14.47
C LYS A 167 -8.23 11.64 13.49
N ALA A 168 -8.03 12.95 13.37
CA ALA A 168 -8.78 13.80 12.45
C ALA A 168 -8.52 13.45 10.97
N ILE A 169 -7.37 12.88 10.65
CA ILE A 169 -7.07 12.32 9.32
C ILE A 169 -8.08 11.23 8.94
N ALA A 170 -8.47 10.40 9.93
CA ALA A 170 -9.47 9.34 9.71
C ALA A 170 -10.91 9.88 9.53
N ASP A 171 -11.20 11.08 10.01
CA ASP A 171 -12.54 11.68 10.05
C ASP A 171 -12.74 12.79 8.99
N GLY A 172 -11.79 12.99 8.09
CA GLY A 172 -11.83 14.01 7.04
C GLY A 172 -12.99 13.86 6.04
N PRO A 173 -13.15 14.77 5.07
CA PRO A 173 -14.26 14.77 4.10
C PRO A 173 -14.34 13.49 3.28
N THR A 174 -13.24 12.73 3.19
CA THR A 174 -13.15 11.42 2.52
C THR A 174 -13.49 10.27 3.47
N GLY A 175 -13.66 10.51 4.76
CA GLY A 175 -13.81 9.47 5.80
C GLY A 175 -15.14 8.70 5.78
N ASP A 176 -16.14 9.11 4.98
CA ASP A 176 -17.42 8.42 4.89
C ASP A 176 -17.27 6.97 4.36
N TYR A 177 -16.28 6.70 3.52
CA TYR A 177 -16.03 5.35 2.99
C TYR A 177 -15.66 4.36 4.10
N ARG A 178 -14.85 4.79 5.08
CA ARG A 178 -14.46 3.94 6.23
C ARG A 178 -15.69 3.55 7.06
N ARG A 179 -16.55 4.52 7.35
CA ARG A 179 -17.81 4.30 8.06
C ARG A 179 -18.73 3.35 7.27
N ARG A 180 -18.85 3.56 5.96
CA ARG A 180 -19.71 2.74 5.09
C ARG A 180 -19.16 1.32 4.97
N GLN A 181 -17.89 1.14 4.70
CA GLN A 181 -17.24 -0.17 4.52
C GLN A 181 -17.06 -0.90 5.86
N GLY A 182 -16.74 -0.18 6.91
CA GLY A 182 -16.51 -0.75 8.24
C GLY A 182 -17.78 -0.98 9.04
N GLY A 183 -18.62 0.05 9.17
CA GLY A 183 -19.80 0.04 10.05
C GLY A 183 -21.10 -0.41 9.39
N GLU A 184 -21.22 -0.30 8.07
CA GLU A 184 -22.45 -0.56 7.32
C GLU A 184 -22.20 -1.46 6.08
N PRO A 185 -21.35 -2.50 6.15
CA PRO A 185 -20.92 -3.25 4.96
C PRO A 185 -22.05 -3.93 4.22
N ASP A 186 -23.06 -4.46 4.92
CA ASP A 186 -24.20 -5.13 4.29
C ASP A 186 -25.16 -4.15 3.61
N VAL A 187 -25.34 -2.96 4.19
CA VAL A 187 -26.13 -1.89 3.57
C VAL A 187 -25.44 -1.43 2.30
N LEU A 188 -24.13 -1.18 2.38
CA LEU A 188 -23.34 -0.76 1.23
C LEU A 188 -23.35 -1.82 0.13
N ALA A 189 -23.16 -3.09 0.44
CA ALA A 189 -23.21 -4.17 -0.54
C ALA A 189 -24.59 -4.29 -1.22
N ALA A 190 -25.68 -4.11 -0.47
CA ALA A 190 -27.03 -4.10 -1.04
C ALA A 190 -27.25 -2.92 -2.03
N GLU A 191 -26.64 -1.76 -1.78
CA GLU A 191 -26.64 -0.62 -2.70
C GLU A 191 -25.78 -0.90 -3.95
N LEU A 192 -24.63 -1.55 -3.77
CA LEU A 192 -23.69 -1.90 -4.84
C LEU A 192 -24.03 -3.23 -5.52
N ASN A 193 -25.28 -3.46 -5.84
CA ASN A 193 -25.86 -4.74 -6.28
C ASN A 193 -25.51 -5.15 -7.73
N SER A 194 -24.59 -4.48 -8.39
CA SER A 194 -24.13 -4.85 -9.73
C SER A 194 -22.63 -4.61 -9.89
N PRO A 195 -21.95 -5.36 -10.80
CA PRO A 195 -20.54 -5.13 -11.12
C PRO A 195 -20.22 -3.67 -11.47
N ALA A 196 -21.10 -3.01 -12.23
CA ALA A 196 -20.93 -1.61 -12.63
C ALA A 196 -20.96 -0.66 -11.41
N LEU A 197 -21.88 -0.86 -10.47
CA LEU A 197 -21.96 -0.04 -9.25
C LEU A 197 -20.77 -0.27 -8.33
N ARG A 198 -20.29 -1.49 -8.19
CA ARG A 198 -19.08 -1.82 -7.42
C ARG A 198 -17.85 -1.13 -7.99
N ARG A 199 -17.65 -1.26 -9.30
CA ARG A 199 -16.56 -0.55 -10.00
C ARG A 199 -16.68 0.97 -9.87
N ALA A 200 -17.87 1.54 -10.00
CA ALA A 200 -18.10 2.98 -9.85
C ALA A 200 -17.79 3.48 -8.42
N TRP A 201 -18.09 2.69 -7.40
CA TRP A 201 -17.74 2.99 -6.01
C TRP A 201 -16.22 3.14 -5.84
N VAL A 202 -15.45 2.18 -6.38
CA VAL A 202 -13.98 2.20 -6.31
C VAL A 202 -13.40 3.29 -7.22
N ALA A 203 -13.94 3.49 -8.43
CA ALA A 203 -13.49 4.53 -9.36
C ALA A 203 -13.56 5.93 -8.76
N ALA A 204 -14.55 6.20 -7.89
CA ALA A 204 -14.67 7.47 -7.19
C ALA A 204 -13.43 7.80 -6.34
N MET A 205 -12.71 6.81 -5.86
CA MET A 205 -11.50 6.98 -5.02
C MET A 205 -10.29 7.42 -5.87
N TYR A 206 -10.23 7.01 -7.16
CA TYR A 206 -9.18 7.44 -8.08
C TYR A 206 -9.41 8.82 -8.71
N GLY A 207 -10.59 9.43 -8.55
CA GLY A 207 -10.96 10.67 -9.20
C GLY A 207 -11.76 11.63 -8.32
N PRO A 208 -13.11 11.57 -8.30
CA PRO A 208 -13.94 12.60 -7.66
C PRO A 208 -13.72 12.79 -6.16
N ARG A 209 -13.20 11.78 -5.46
CA ARG A 209 -12.85 11.86 -4.03
C ARG A 209 -11.46 12.45 -3.79
N LEU A 210 -10.71 12.73 -4.87
CA LEU A 210 -9.39 13.36 -4.82
C LEU A 210 -8.33 12.60 -4.02
N TRP A 211 -8.39 11.26 -3.99
CA TRP A 211 -7.29 10.48 -3.42
C TRP A 211 -6.05 10.59 -4.29
N ALA A 212 -6.24 10.56 -5.62
CA ALA A 212 -5.20 10.85 -6.58
C ALA A 212 -5.04 12.36 -6.81
N SER A 213 -3.85 12.79 -7.19
CA SER A 213 -3.62 14.14 -7.71
C SER A 213 -4.40 14.33 -9.02
N PRO A 214 -5.02 15.51 -9.25
CA PRO A 214 -5.84 15.74 -10.44
C PRO A 214 -5.10 15.45 -11.75
N GLY A 215 -5.73 14.61 -12.61
CA GLY A 215 -5.21 14.28 -13.95
C GLY A 215 -4.05 13.28 -13.97
N THR A 216 -3.82 12.52 -12.91
CA THR A 216 -2.81 11.44 -12.86
C THR A 216 -3.35 10.08 -13.29
N PHE A 217 -4.67 9.90 -13.24
CA PHE A 217 -5.36 8.73 -13.75
C PHE A 217 -6.22 9.10 -14.96
N SER A 218 -6.02 8.42 -16.08
CA SER A 218 -6.92 8.44 -17.23
C SER A 218 -8.13 7.53 -16.96
N ASP A 219 -9.19 7.67 -17.79
CA ASP A 219 -10.32 6.73 -17.72
C ASP A 219 -9.88 5.28 -17.93
N ALA A 220 -8.88 5.04 -18.79
CA ALA A 220 -8.31 3.72 -19.01
C ALA A 220 -7.56 3.19 -17.76
N ASP A 221 -6.83 4.06 -17.05
CA ASP A 221 -6.18 3.69 -15.78
C ASP A 221 -7.23 3.32 -14.73
N ILE A 222 -8.31 4.10 -14.62
CA ILE A 222 -9.41 3.83 -13.68
C ILE A 222 -10.10 2.51 -14.03
N ASP A 223 -10.37 2.25 -15.31
CA ASP A 223 -10.94 0.98 -15.77
C ASP A 223 -10.02 -0.21 -15.42
N PHE A 224 -8.73 -0.06 -15.64
CA PHE A 224 -7.71 -1.05 -15.33
C PHE A 224 -7.64 -1.36 -13.82
N MET A 225 -7.67 -0.35 -12.96
CA MET A 225 -7.61 -0.51 -11.50
C MET A 225 -8.91 -1.06 -10.91
N THR A 226 -10.06 -0.75 -11.53
CA THR A 226 -11.36 -1.10 -10.94
C THR A 226 -11.94 -2.43 -11.41
N GLU A 227 -11.40 -3.01 -12.48
CA GLU A 227 -11.89 -4.27 -13.04
C GLU A 227 -11.94 -5.41 -12.02
N PRO A 228 -10.93 -5.66 -11.16
CA PRO A 228 -10.98 -6.71 -10.16
C PRO A 228 -12.10 -6.54 -9.12
N TRP A 229 -12.53 -5.32 -8.87
CA TRP A 229 -13.56 -4.97 -7.88
C TRP A 229 -15.01 -5.14 -8.38
N ALA A 230 -15.18 -5.63 -9.59
CA ALA A 230 -16.49 -6.03 -10.11
C ALA A 230 -17.09 -7.21 -9.31
N ASP A 231 -16.26 -8.04 -8.71
CA ASP A 231 -16.64 -9.16 -7.84
C ASP A 231 -17.01 -8.66 -6.44
N GLU A 232 -18.19 -9.11 -5.93
CA GLU A 232 -18.69 -8.68 -4.63
C GLU A 232 -17.89 -9.26 -3.46
N ALA A 233 -17.48 -10.52 -3.56
CA ALA A 233 -16.77 -11.18 -2.48
C ALA A 233 -15.38 -10.54 -2.28
N ARG A 234 -14.70 -10.19 -3.38
CA ARG A 234 -13.42 -9.46 -3.34
C ARG A 234 -13.57 -8.05 -2.79
N LEU A 235 -14.61 -7.33 -3.18
CA LEU A 235 -14.88 -6.00 -2.66
C LEU A 235 -15.14 -6.04 -1.14
N ARG A 236 -15.92 -7.02 -0.67
CA ARG A 236 -16.18 -7.24 0.77
C ARG A 236 -14.91 -7.64 1.53
N ALA A 237 -14.05 -8.49 0.95
CA ALA A 237 -12.76 -8.85 1.52
C ALA A 237 -11.88 -7.60 1.73
N GLY A 238 -11.81 -6.70 0.74
CA GLY A 238 -11.10 -5.43 0.85
C GLY A 238 -11.65 -4.50 1.95
N TRP A 239 -12.93 -4.61 2.33
CA TRP A 239 -13.51 -3.82 3.42
C TRP A 239 -13.21 -4.36 4.81
N ALA A 240 -12.77 -5.61 4.92
CA ALA A 240 -12.64 -6.29 6.20
C ALA A 240 -11.68 -5.57 7.17
N VAL A 241 -10.59 -5.00 6.66
CA VAL A 241 -9.63 -4.23 7.48
C VAL A 241 -10.27 -3.01 8.16
N TYR A 242 -11.26 -2.38 7.51
CA TYR A 242 -11.99 -1.25 8.09
C TYR A 242 -12.99 -1.70 9.17
N GLN A 243 -13.54 -2.91 9.05
CA GLN A 243 -14.49 -3.48 9.99
C GLN A 243 -13.86 -3.76 11.36
N LEU A 244 -12.53 -3.91 11.44
CA LEU A 244 -11.81 -4.07 12.72
C LEU A 244 -12.08 -2.89 13.67
N GLY A 245 -12.19 -1.67 13.15
CA GLY A 245 -12.56 -0.48 13.91
C GLY A 245 -14.04 -0.43 14.33
N TYR A 246 -14.88 -1.33 13.83
CA TYR A 246 -16.33 -1.40 14.07
C TYR A 246 -16.79 -2.72 14.71
N GLY A 247 -15.86 -3.42 15.37
CA GLY A 247 -16.17 -4.60 16.18
C GLY A 247 -16.03 -5.95 15.48
N ARG A 248 -15.50 -6.01 14.26
CA ARG A 248 -15.04 -7.28 13.68
C ARG A 248 -13.89 -7.83 14.54
N ALA A 249 -13.98 -9.10 14.90
CA ALA A 249 -12.95 -9.72 15.70
C ALA A 249 -11.64 -9.86 14.88
N ALA A 250 -10.51 -9.58 15.52
CA ALA A 250 -9.19 -10.00 15.08
C ALA A 250 -8.61 -10.92 16.15
N GLU A 251 -7.93 -11.96 15.74
CA GLU A 251 -7.23 -12.86 16.68
C GLU A 251 -6.01 -12.17 17.28
N GLU A 252 -5.36 -11.31 16.51
CA GLU A 252 -4.15 -10.62 16.88
C GLU A 252 -4.14 -9.20 16.25
N PHE A 253 -3.42 -8.28 16.88
CA PHE A 253 -3.23 -6.93 16.35
C PHE A 253 -1.82 -6.76 15.76
N PRO A 254 -1.65 -5.91 14.73
CA PRO A 254 -0.35 -5.59 14.18
C PRO A 254 0.53 -4.88 15.21
N ILE A 255 1.83 -5.12 15.15
CA ILE A 255 2.82 -4.50 16.05
C ILE A 255 3.17 -3.12 15.50
N LEU A 256 2.47 -2.09 15.97
CA LEU A 256 2.63 -0.71 15.53
C LEU A 256 3.10 0.23 16.65
N ASP A 257 3.24 -0.24 17.86
CA ASP A 257 3.55 0.53 19.08
C ASP A 257 5.06 0.73 19.31
N ARG A 258 5.87 0.40 18.32
CA ARG A 258 7.33 0.50 18.36
C ARG A 258 7.87 1.37 17.23
N ALA A 259 8.97 2.07 17.50
CA ALA A 259 9.72 2.77 16.45
C ALA A 259 10.38 1.77 15.50
N VAL A 260 10.45 2.15 14.22
CA VAL A 260 11.12 1.38 13.17
C VAL A 260 12.56 1.85 13.07
N ASP A 261 13.52 0.94 13.20
CA ASP A 261 14.96 1.22 13.19
C ASP A 261 15.69 0.68 11.95
N VAL A 262 15.03 -0.16 11.14
CA VAL A 262 15.58 -0.58 9.84
C VAL A 262 15.71 0.64 8.91
N PRO A 263 16.71 0.66 8.01
CA PRO A 263 16.84 1.74 7.03
C PRO A 263 15.53 1.96 6.28
N THR A 264 14.99 3.17 6.33
CA THR A 264 13.66 3.47 5.76
C THR A 264 13.71 4.68 4.83
N LEU A 265 13.21 4.51 3.61
CA LEU A 265 12.92 5.60 2.68
C LEU A 265 11.45 6.02 2.87
N LEU A 266 11.23 7.30 3.14
CA LEU A 266 9.91 7.85 3.40
C LEU A 266 9.49 8.79 2.26
N PHE A 267 8.25 8.58 1.75
CA PHE A 267 7.61 9.51 0.82
C PHE A 267 6.26 9.99 1.35
N TYR A 268 5.80 11.11 0.78
CA TYR A 268 4.48 11.66 0.99
C TYR A 268 3.96 12.35 -0.27
N GLY A 269 2.75 12.04 -0.69
CA GLY A 269 2.06 12.71 -1.78
C GLY A 269 1.53 14.07 -1.34
N ALA A 270 2.00 15.16 -1.97
CA ALA A 270 1.63 16.52 -1.56
C ALA A 270 0.12 16.82 -1.70
N ASP A 271 -0.56 16.09 -2.58
CA ASP A 271 -2.00 16.22 -2.88
C ASP A 271 -2.84 15.12 -2.20
N ASP A 272 -2.26 14.30 -1.29
CA ASP A 272 -2.99 13.25 -0.58
C ASP A 272 -4.12 13.84 0.27
N GLN A 273 -5.34 13.33 0.05
CA GLN A 273 -6.54 13.71 0.79
C GLN A 273 -6.99 12.63 1.79
N VAL A 274 -6.28 11.50 1.83
CA VAL A 274 -6.55 10.37 2.74
C VAL A 274 -5.68 10.48 3.99
N VAL A 275 -4.39 10.77 3.79
CA VAL A 275 -3.40 10.93 4.86
C VAL A 275 -3.00 12.41 4.96
N GLY A 276 -3.20 13.02 6.10
CA GLY A 276 -2.90 14.43 6.31
C GLY A 276 -1.39 14.70 6.51
N PRO A 277 -0.97 15.97 6.39
CA PRO A 277 0.44 16.38 6.45
C PRO A 277 1.12 16.12 7.81
N ASP A 278 0.38 15.86 8.88
CA ASP A 278 0.94 15.45 10.17
C ASP A 278 1.69 14.11 10.10
N PHE A 279 1.41 13.31 9.06
CA PHE A 279 2.22 12.14 8.69
C PHE A 279 3.71 12.44 8.67
N LEU A 280 4.13 13.59 8.12
CA LEU A 280 5.53 13.99 8.01
C LEU A 280 6.22 14.00 9.38
N HIS A 281 5.61 14.69 10.35
CA HIS A 281 6.16 14.82 11.70
C HIS A 281 6.10 13.49 12.47
N CYS A 282 5.02 12.72 12.31
CA CYS A 282 4.93 11.39 12.91
C CYS A 282 6.04 10.46 12.39
N CYS A 283 6.28 10.46 11.08
CA CYS A 283 7.33 9.66 10.48
C CYS A 283 8.74 10.10 10.94
N GLU A 284 8.98 11.39 11.16
CA GLU A 284 10.24 11.89 11.70
C GLU A 284 10.56 11.34 13.10
N VAL A 285 9.53 11.03 13.88
CA VAL A 285 9.66 10.48 15.24
C VAL A 285 9.69 8.96 15.22
N ALA A 286 8.79 8.32 14.43
CA ALA A 286 8.60 6.88 14.44
C ALA A 286 9.70 6.08 13.71
N PHE A 287 10.39 6.70 12.73
CA PHE A 287 11.45 6.04 11.96
C PHE A 287 12.81 6.63 12.35
N THR A 288 13.61 5.86 13.10
CA THR A 288 14.86 6.36 13.69
C THR A 288 16.04 6.35 12.71
N ASN A 289 16.00 5.52 11.67
CA ASN A 289 17.00 5.39 10.61
C ASN A 289 16.37 5.64 9.23
N ARG A 290 16.23 6.91 8.85
CA ARG A 290 15.43 7.29 7.69
C ARG A 290 16.12 8.20 6.68
N VAL A 291 15.64 8.13 5.45
CA VAL A 291 15.81 9.13 4.38
C VAL A 291 14.45 9.75 4.09
N GLY A 292 14.34 11.05 4.17
CA GLY A 292 13.06 11.75 4.01
C GLY A 292 12.40 12.11 5.35
N PRO A 293 11.08 12.44 5.37
CA PRO A 293 10.11 12.26 4.27
C PRO A 293 10.35 13.15 3.04
N LEU A 294 10.30 12.54 1.85
CA LEU A 294 10.36 13.22 0.57
C LEU A 294 8.95 13.55 0.08
N VAL A 295 8.62 14.84 0.00
CA VAL A 295 7.30 15.30 -0.44
C VAL A 295 7.26 15.38 -1.97
N LEU A 296 6.40 14.57 -2.60
CA LEU A 296 6.24 14.52 -4.05
C LEU A 296 5.12 15.44 -4.52
N ALA A 297 5.49 16.58 -5.11
CA ALA A 297 4.54 17.48 -5.72
C ALA A 297 3.84 16.83 -6.94
N GLY A 298 2.50 16.99 -7.04
CA GLY A 298 1.70 16.39 -8.10
C GLY A 298 1.51 14.88 -7.95
N ALA A 299 1.66 14.38 -6.75
CA ALA A 299 1.22 13.05 -6.31
C ALA A 299 0.19 13.19 -5.22
N GLY A 300 -0.85 12.39 -5.27
CA GLY A 300 -1.79 12.13 -4.20
C GLY A 300 -1.46 10.82 -3.50
N HIS A 301 -2.51 10.10 -3.08
CA HIS A 301 -2.41 8.87 -2.31
C HIS A 301 -1.72 7.69 -3.03
N PHE A 302 -1.77 7.66 -4.37
CA PHE A 302 -1.19 6.60 -5.18
C PHE A 302 0.15 7.03 -5.81
N LEU A 303 1.03 7.61 -4.98
CA LEU A 303 2.26 8.27 -5.46
C LEU A 303 3.19 7.36 -6.28
N GLN A 304 3.21 6.06 -6.02
CA GLN A 304 3.99 5.06 -6.77
C GLN A 304 3.54 4.95 -8.24
N TRP A 305 2.26 5.19 -8.51
CA TRP A 305 1.69 5.25 -9.84
C TRP A 305 1.77 6.66 -10.44
N GLU A 306 1.42 7.67 -9.66
CA GLU A 306 1.25 9.05 -10.08
C GLU A 306 2.58 9.73 -10.43
N ARG A 307 3.64 9.38 -9.71
CA ARG A 307 5.00 9.91 -9.86
C ARG A 307 6.05 8.79 -9.95
N ALA A 308 5.73 7.75 -10.72
CA ALA A 308 6.69 6.66 -11.01
C ALA A 308 8.02 7.19 -11.59
N ASP A 309 7.99 8.34 -12.26
CA ASP A 309 9.16 9.04 -12.78
C ASP A 309 10.17 9.47 -11.70
N ILE A 310 9.70 9.78 -10.49
CA ILE A 310 10.56 10.11 -9.33
C ILE A 310 10.69 8.91 -8.40
N PHE A 311 9.61 8.20 -8.18
CA PHE A 311 9.55 7.07 -7.26
C PHE A 311 10.57 5.99 -7.62
N ASN A 312 10.53 5.48 -8.85
CA ASN A 312 11.38 4.38 -9.29
C ASN A 312 12.89 4.64 -9.14
N PRO A 313 13.45 5.74 -9.67
CA PRO A 313 14.90 5.99 -9.52
C PRO A 313 15.30 6.23 -8.06
N THR A 314 14.44 6.85 -7.23
CA THR A 314 14.76 7.12 -5.83
C THR A 314 14.77 5.82 -5.01
N VAL A 315 13.77 4.95 -5.21
CA VAL A 315 13.70 3.61 -4.61
C VAL A 315 14.91 2.77 -5.04
N SER A 316 15.23 2.76 -6.35
CA SER A 316 16.37 2.01 -6.86
C SER A 316 17.69 2.46 -6.22
N MET A 317 17.93 3.76 -6.12
CA MET A 317 19.14 4.31 -5.50
C MET A 317 19.23 3.93 -4.01
N PHE A 318 18.11 4.00 -3.29
CA PHE A 318 18.06 3.65 -1.88
C PHE A 318 18.36 2.16 -1.66
N PHE A 319 17.65 1.25 -2.35
CA PHE A 319 17.84 -0.19 -2.15
C PHE A 319 19.18 -0.72 -2.69
N HIS A 320 19.80 -0.08 -3.69
CA HIS A 320 21.19 -0.39 -4.06
C HIS A 320 22.17 -0.15 -2.92
N SER A 321 21.95 0.88 -2.11
CA SER A 321 22.78 1.13 -0.93
C SER A 321 22.61 0.08 0.17
N ILE A 322 21.50 -0.63 0.18
CA ILE A 322 21.21 -1.76 1.10
C ILE A 322 21.80 -3.05 0.55
N ALA A 323 21.43 -3.43 -0.69
CA ALA A 323 21.88 -4.66 -1.34
C ALA A 323 23.41 -4.80 -1.42
N SER A 324 24.14 -3.69 -1.44
CA SER A 324 25.60 -3.71 -1.43
C SER A 324 26.22 -4.07 -0.08
N LYS A 325 25.43 -4.18 0.98
CA LYS A 325 25.89 -4.49 2.36
C LYS A 325 25.49 -5.90 2.82
N VAL A 326 24.57 -6.54 2.11
CA VAL A 326 24.14 -7.92 2.28
C VAL A 326 24.87 -8.83 1.30
#